data_1feb047e614abf32f4c46e081bb4408c
#
_entry.id   1feb047e614abf32f4c46e081bb4408c
#
_cell.length_a   1.000
_cell.length_b   1.000
_cell.length_c   1.000
_cell.angle_alpha   90.00
_cell.angle_beta   90.00
_cell.angle_gamma   90.00
#
_symmetry.space_group_name_H-M   'P 1'
#
loop_
_entity.id
_entity.type
_entity.pdbx_description
1 polymer ?
#
loop_
_entity_poly.entity_id
_entity_poly.type
_entity_poly.pdbx_seq_one_letter_code
_entity_poly.pdbx_strand_id
1 'polypeptide(L)'
;GANPEAGMDWSDSAVEANHRQMFSIIDAVDSALAMDDSPGPMDEWLNARLRANQRAWRQAMSNVSLREGVMISHFEILADWNWYRRRGGCDRATAKAFLQQWVPMLAPATPHIAEEFWQRMGGEGLLAMHVLLEPGDSSEDTPILAREAYLRSLIASGRNLRELAERHTEGAISRIVIQTAASWKSELARDALRLHSEGFDFKDGGQAYVQSLKIFETEALRGEIFQTWMALTAGSKKKRGRVHSWAVAERTLISGGLDETAVIEANSAFIAAELGVSSLETYPAGEGEDVAGKAGLAFPLEPGIAFL
;
A
#
# COMPACT_ATOMS: atom_id res chain seq x y z
N GLY A 1 -3.65 -22.31 -6.43
CA GLY A 1 -4.33 -23.50 -5.95
C GLY A 1 -5.70 -23.21 -5.35
N ALA A 2 -6.55 -24.20 -5.32
CA ALA A 2 -7.84 -24.17 -4.63
C ALA A 2 -7.67 -24.63 -3.18
N ASN A 3 -8.69 -24.43 -2.35
CA ASN A 3 -8.75 -25.09 -1.05
C ASN A 3 -8.89 -26.61 -1.26
N PRO A 4 -8.41 -27.46 -0.31
CA PRO A 4 -8.45 -28.92 -0.44
C PRO A 4 -9.85 -29.49 -0.72
N GLU A 5 -10.91 -28.78 -0.33
CA GLU A 5 -12.30 -29.17 -0.51
C GLU A 5 -12.86 -28.83 -1.92
N ALA A 6 -12.16 -27.98 -2.67
CA ALA A 6 -12.54 -27.61 -4.03
C ALA A 6 -11.84 -28.53 -5.04
N GLY A 7 -12.59 -29.02 -6.02
CA GLY A 7 -12.01 -29.74 -7.14
C GLY A 7 -10.98 -28.84 -7.86
N MET A 8 -9.85 -29.42 -8.22
CA MET A 8 -8.83 -28.72 -9.02
C MET A 8 -8.65 -29.42 -10.35
N ASP A 9 -8.74 -28.65 -11.42
CA ASP A 9 -8.34 -29.10 -12.74
C ASP A 9 -6.83 -28.93 -12.92
N TRP A 10 -6.19 -29.90 -13.54
CA TRP A 10 -4.79 -29.79 -13.94
C TRP A 10 -4.66 -28.76 -15.06
N SER A 11 -3.67 -27.87 -14.95
CA SER A 11 -3.36 -26.88 -15.95
C SER A 11 -1.84 -26.74 -16.09
N ASP A 12 -1.30 -27.02 -17.27
CA ASP A 12 0.13 -26.88 -17.54
C ASP A 12 0.60 -25.44 -17.35
N SER A 13 -0.21 -24.47 -17.73
CA SER A 13 0.07 -23.04 -17.53
C SER A 13 0.16 -22.67 -16.02
N ALA A 14 -0.66 -23.29 -15.17
CA ALA A 14 -0.57 -23.09 -13.72
C ALA A 14 0.70 -23.72 -13.14
N VAL A 15 1.11 -24.89 -13.65
CA VAL A 15 2.38 -25.53 -13.26
C VAL A 15 3.57 -24.65 -13.62
N GLU A 16 3.61 -24.14 -14.85
CA GLU A 16 4.66 -23.22 -15.30
C GLU A 16 4.70 -21.92 -14.49
N ALA A 17 3.53 -21.36 -14.14
CA ALA A 17 3.46 -20.17 -13.30
C ALA A 17 4.02 -20.43 -11.90
N ASN A 18 3.67 -21.55 -11.27
CA ASN A 18 4.19 -21.95 -9.97
C ASN A 18 5.71 -22.26 -10.04
N HIS A 19 6.18 -22.86 -11.11
CA HIS A 19 7.61 -23.09 -11.33
C HIS A 19 8.38 -21.76 -11.37
N ARG A 20 7.93 -20.78 -12.17
CA ARG A 20 8.52 -19.43 -12.19
C ARG A 20 8.47 -18.76 -10.82
N GLN A 21 7.38 -18.94 -10.08
CA GLN A 21 7.25 -18.41 -8.71
C GLN A 21 8.32 -18.98 -7.78
N MET A 22 8.59 -20.29 -7.86
CA MET A 22 9.64 -20.92 -7.05
C MET A 22 11.02 -20.37 -7.37
N PHE A 23 11.37 -20.17 -8.66
CA PHE A 23 12.63 -19.52 -9.02
C PHE A 23 12.73 -18.09 -8.49
N SER A 24 11.64 -17.32 -8.53
CA SER A 24 11.62 -15.97 -7.94
C SER A 24 11.87 -15.98 -6.43
N ILE A 25 11.41 -17.02 -5.72
CA ILE A 25 11.72 -17.18 -4.29
C ILE A 25 13.20 -17.53 -4.10
N ILE A 26 13.76 -18.43 -4.91
CA ILE A 26 15.18 -18.78 -4.88
C ILE A 26 16.04 -17.54 -5.10
N ASP A 27 15.75 -16.76 -6.16
CA ASP A 27 16.47 -15.52 -6.47
C ASP A 27 16.37 -14.49 -5.33
N ALA A 28 15.20 -14.40 -4.68
CA ALA A 28 15.01 -13.51 -3.52
C ALA A 28 15.87 -13.93 -2.32
N VAL A 29 15.93 -15.23 -2.01
CA VAL A 29 16.78 -15.76 -0.93
C VAL A 29 18.26 -15.55 -1.27
N ASP A 30 18.68 -15.82 -2.51
CA ASP A 30 20.06 -15.61 -2.95
C ASP A 30 20.47 -14.14 -2.86
N SER A 31 19.60 -13.26 -3.32
CA SER A 31 19.84 -11.80 -3.23
C SER A 31 19.92 -11.31 -1.78
N ALA A 32 19.13 -11.88 -0.88
CA ALA A 32 19.14 -11.52 0.53
C ALA A 32 20.42 -11.98 1.23
N LEU A 33 20.90 -13.18 0.90
CA LEU A 33 22.17 -13.71 1.46
C LEU A 33 23.40 -12.95 0.95
N ALA A 34 23.31 -12.30 -0.22
CA ALA A 34 24.41 -11.54 -0.83
C ALA A 34 24.39 -10.04 -0.49
N MET A 35 23.55 -9.59 0.45
CA MET A 35 23.44 -8.16 0.79
C MET A 35 24.65 -7.62 1.53
N ASP A 36 24.88 -6.33 1.33
CA ASP A 36 25.87 -5.52 2.05
C ASP A 36 25.29 -4.94 3.34
N ASP A 37 26.16 -4.41 4.20
CA ASP A 37 25.74 -3.71 5.41
C ASP A 37 25.42 -2.25 5.05
N SER A 38 24.14 -1.96 4.77
CA SER A 38 23.67 -0.63 4.36
C SER A 38 22.27 -0.35 4.91
N PRO A 39 22.17 -0.01 6.22
CA PRO A 39 20.89 0.29 6.84
C PRO A 39 20.17 1.47 6.16
N GLY A 40 18.87 1.36 6.03
CA GLY A 40 18.06 2.37 5.38
C GLY A 40 16.63 2.47 5.92
N PRO A 41 15.88 3.50 5.52
CA PRO A 41 14.53 3.74 6.06
C PRO A 41 13.53 2.64 5.70
N MET A 42 13.83 1.82 4.69
CA MET A 42 12.95 0.73 4.29
C MET A 42 13.08 -0.52 5.17
N ASP A 43 14.10 -0.60 6.02
CA ASP A 43 14.33 -1.75 6.90
C ASP A 43 13.21 -1.87 7.94
N GLU A 44 12.81 -0.76 8.52
CA GLU A 44 11.70 -0.71 9.46
C GLU A 44 10.38 -1.11 8.78
N TRP A 45 10.15 -0.64 7.56
CA TRP A 45 8.96 -1.03 6.78
C TRP A 45 8.93 -2.52 6.48
N LEU A 46 10.05 -3.12 6.05
CA LEU A 46 10.11 -4.56 5.77
C LEU A 46 9.82 -5.38 7.03
N ASN A 47 10.40 -4.99 8.17
CA ASN A 47 10.15 -5.64 9.45
C ASN A 47 8.68 -5.52 9.88
N ALA A 48 8.07 -4.33 9.71
CA ALA A 48 6.66 -4.11 9.99
C ALA A 48 5.75 -4.97 9.09
N ARG A 49 6.05 -5.04 7.79
CA ARG A 49 5.32 -5.90 6.84
C ARG A 49 5.43 -7.38 7.21
N LEU A 50 6.64 -7.82 7.55
CA LEU A 50 6.87 -9.20 7.96
C LEU A 50 6.05 -9.57 9.20
N ARG A 51 6.03 -8.70 10.24
CA ARG A 51 5.19 -8.90 11.44
C ARG A 51 3.71 -9.01 11.07
N ALA A 52 3.22 -8.15 10.17
CA ALA A 52 1.83 -8.20 9.70
C ALA A 52 1.53 -9.52 8.96
N ASN A 53 2.40 -9.93 8.04
CA ASN A 53 2.27 -11.16 7.29
C ASN A 53 2.37 -12.41 8.18
N GLN A 54 3.24 -12.40 9.18
CA GLN A 54 3.33 -13.50 10.17
C GLN A 54 2.02 -13.69 10.93
N ARG A 55 1.40 -12.59 11.40
CA ARG A 55 0.11 -12.68 12.09
C ARG A 55 -0.98 -13.23 11.18
N ALA A 56 -1.08 -12.73 9.96
CA ALA A 56 -2.06 -13.20 8.99
C ALA A 56 -1.83 -14.67 8.63
N TRP A 57 -0.57 -15.08 8.40
CA TRP A 57 -0.21 -16.45 8.10
C TRP A 57 -0.55 -17.40 9.26
N ARG A 58 -0.20 -17.04 10.50
CA ARG A 58 -0.55 -17.84 11.69
C ARG A 58 -2.06 -18.00 11.84
N GLN A 59 -2.82 -16.93 11.61
CA GLN A 59 -4.28 -16.99 11.63
C GLN A 59 -4.81 -17.94 10.55
N ALA A 60 -4.29 -17.83 9.31
CA ALA A 60 -4.68 -18.70 8.21
C ALA A 60 -4.36 -20.18 8.53
N MET A 61 -3.14 -20.46 9.02
CA MET A 61 -2.74 -21.83 9.37
C MET A 61 -3.53 -22.39 10.54
N SER A 62 -3.84 -21.59 11.56
CA SER A 62 -4.68 -22.00 12.70
C SER A 62 -6.11 -22.33 12.29
N ASN A 63 -6.62 -21.64 11.25
CA ASN A 63 -7.94 -21.90 10.68
C ASN A 63 -7.94 -23.01 9.61
N VAL A 64 -6.80 -23.67 9.38
CA VAL A 64 -6.60 -24.65 8.31
C VAL A 64 -6.86 -24.09 6.91
N SER A 65 -6.73 -22.76 6.74
CA SER A 65 -6.85 -22.06 5.45
C SER A 65 -5.55 -22.15 4.66
N LEU A 66 -5.19 -23.35 4.20
CA LEU A 66 -3.90 -23.65 3.58
C LEU A 66 -3.62 -22.77 2.35
N ARG A 67 -4.63 -22.55 1.52
CA ARG A 67 -4.50 -21.65 0.35
C ARG A 67 -4.07 -20.24 0.76
N GLU A 68 -4.70 -19.69 1.78
CA GLU A 68 -4.37 -18.35 2.30
C GLU A 68 -2.96 -18.32 2.87
N GLY A 69 -2.59 -19.32 3.67
CA GLY A 69 -1.23 -19.46 4.20
C GLY A 69 -0.17 -19.50 3.09
N VAL A 70 -0.41 -20.24 2.01
CA VAL A 70 0.48 -20.31 0.84
C VAL A 70 0.50 -18.97 0.09
N MET A 71 -0.64 -18.29 -0.10
CA MET A 71 -0.67 -16.97 -0.72
C MET A 71 0.20 -15.97 0.03
N ILE A 72 0.13 -15.95 1.36
CA ILE A 72 0.94 -15.06 2.18
C ILE A 72 2.43 -15.43 2.06
N SER A 73 2.79 -16.71 2.31
CA SER A 73 4.20 -17.11 2.38
C SER A 73 4.92 -17.11 1.04
N HIS A 74 4.25 -17.46 -0.07
CA HIS A 74 4.90 -17.62 -1.38
C HIS A 74 4.70 -16.43 -2.32
N PHE A 75 3.69 -15.57 -2.09
CA PHE A 75 3.39 -14.46 -2.99
C PHE A 75 3.48 -13.10 -2.32
N GLU A 76 2.78 -12.89 -1.19
CA GLU A 76 2.75 -11.56 -0.58
C GLU A 76 4.09 -11.16 0.03
N ILE A 77 4.75 -12.07 0.76
CA ILE A 77 6.06 -11.81 1.36
C ILE A 77 7.12 -11.60 0.27
N LEU A 78 7.08 -12.37 -0.82
CA LEU A 78 7.97 -12.14 -1.97
C LEU A 78 7.71 -10.79 -2.63
N ALA A 79 6.45 -10.38 -2.78
CA ALA A 79 6.11 -9.06 -3.32
C ALA A 79 6.60 -7.93 -2.42
N ASP A 80 6.55 -8.11 -1.09
CA ASP A 80 7.09 -7.14 -0.13
C ASP A 80 8.63 -7.08 -0.19
N TRP A 81 9.30 -8.23 -0.33
CA TRP A 81 10.74 -8.28 -0.56
C TRP A 81 11.14 -7.52 -1.83
N ASN A 82 10.47 -7.80 -2.94
CA ASN A 82 10.72 -7.12 -4.21
C ASN A 82 10.47 -5.61 -4.11
N TRP A 83 9.47 -5.19 -3.35
CA TRP A 83 9.23 -3.78 -3.09
C TRP A 83 10.34 -3.16 -2.26
N TYR A 84 10.77 -3.79 -1.18
CA TYR A 84 11.91 -3.38 -0.37
C TYR A 84 13.13 -3.13 -1.22
N ARG A 85 13.48 -4.07 -2.10
CA ARG A 85 14.61 -3.96 -3.03
C ARG A 85 14.47 -2.78 -4.00
N ARG A 86 13.31 -2.63 -4.60
CA ARG A 86 13.01 -1.52 -5.53
C ARG A 86 13.09 -0.16 -4.86
N ARG A 87 12.77 -0.08 -3.58
CA ARG A 87 12.88 1.11 -2.74
C ARG A 87 14.30 1.37 -2.23
N GLY A 88 15.28 0.60 -2.67
CA GLY A 88 16.68 0.75 -2.30
C GLY A 88 17.09 0.04 -1.01
N GLY A 89 16.23 -0.81 -0.46
CA GLY A 89 16.57 -1.62 0.71
C GLY A 89 17.69 -2.60 0.39
N CYS A 90 18.76 -2.63 1.19
CA CYS A 90 19.93 -3.49 0.97
C CYS A 90 20.71 -3.84 2.24
N ASP A 91 20.11 -3.74 3.41
CA ASP A 91 20.76 -4.05 4.67
C ASP A 91 20.83 -5.55 4.96
N ARG A 92 22.04 -6.06 5.20
CA ARG A 92 22.33 -7.48 5.50
C ARG A 92 21.66 -7.96 6.79
N ALA A 93 21.68 -7.16 7.85
CA ALA A 93 21.12 -7.56 9.14
C ALA A 93 19.61 -7.71 9.02
N THR A 94 18.95 -6.76 8.36
CA THR A 94 17.52 -6.79 8.06
C THR A 94 17.16 -7.98 7.16
N ALA A 95 17.94 -8.23 6.10
CA ALA A 95 17.72 -9.36 5.19
C ALA A 95 17.84 -10.71 5.91
N LYS A 96 18.85 -10.85 6.78
CA LYS A 96 19.04 -12.07 7.58
C LYS A 96 17.87 -12.29 8.55
N ALA A 97 17.46 -11.26 9.28
CA ALA A 97 16.30 -11.34 10.18
C ALA A 97 15.01 -11.68 9.42
N PHE A 98 14.81 -11.08 8.25
CA PHE A 98 13.70 -11.36 7.35
C PHE A 98 13.68 -12.83 6.92
N LEU A 99 14.80 -13.38 6.43
CA LEU A 99 14.89 -14.77 6.01
C LEU A 99 14.63 -15.75 7.16
N GLN A 100 15.15 -15.47 8.37
CA GLN A 100 14.94 -16.31 9.55
C GLN A 100 13.45 -16.49 9.90
N GLN A 101 12.62 -15.55 9.55
CA GLN A 101 11.18 -15.61 9.79
C GLN A 101 10.40 -16.09 8.56
N TRP A 102 10.83 -15.73 7.36
CA TRP A 102 10.12 -16.09 6.13
C TRP A 102 10.31 -17.55 5.74
N VAL A 103 11.55 -18.07 5.76
CA VAL A 103 11.88 -19.43 5.32
C VAL A 103 11.06 -20.50 6.05
N PRO A 104 10.87 -20.45 7.38
CA PRO A 104 10.00 -21.40 8.08
C PRO A 104 8.54 -21.37 7.61
N MET A 105 8.03 -20.21 7.14
CA MET A 105 6.66 -20.11 6.66
C MET A 105 6.45 -20.78 5.29
N LEU A 106 7.52 -21.05 4.53
CA LEU A 106 7.47 -21.79 3.28
C LEU A 106 7.33 -23.31 3.50
N ALA A 107 7.83 -23.83 4.62
CA ALA A 107 7.97 -25.24 4.88
C ALA A 107 6.66 -26.05 4.77
N PRO A 108 5.48 -25.58 5.19
CA PRO A 108 4.24 -26.37 5.06
C PRO A 108 3.87 -26.73 3.61
N ALA A 109 4.27 -25.95 2.63
CA ALA A 109 3.97 -26.19 1.22
C ALA A 109 5.19 -26.71 0.43
N THR A 110 6.39 -26.25 0.77
CA THR A 110 7.64 -26.55 0.05
C THR A 110 8.77 -26.95 1.01
N PRO A 111 8.61 -28.08 1.77
CA PRO A 111 9.51 -28.43 2.87
C PRO A 111 10.96 -28.63 2.43
N HIS A 112 11.20 -29.27 1.29
CA HIS A 112 12.57 -29.56 0.82
C HIS A 112 13.34 -28.29 0.44
N ILE A 113 12.68 -27.34 -0.23
CA ILE A 113 13.30 -26.06 -0.61
C ILE A 113 13.52 -25.20 0.63
N ALA A 114 12.55 -25.17 1.55
CA ALA A 114 12.69 -24.44 2.81
C ALA A 114 13.84 -24.98 3.66
N GLU A 115 14.02 -26.31 3.72
CA GLU A 115 15.15 -26.95 4.42
C GLU A 115 16.49 -26.57 3.79
N GLU A 116 16.60 -26.58 2.46
CA GLU A 116 17.80 -26.13 1.73
C GLU A 116 18.14 -24.66 2.06
N PHE A 117 17.14 -23.79 2.04
CA PHE A 117 17.36 -22.38 2.43
C PHE A 117 17.82 -22.24 3.87
N TRP A 118 17.23 -23.03 4.79
CA TRP A 118 17.59 -23.03 6.20
C TRP A 118 19.07 -23.39 6.40
N GLN A 119 19.55 -24.43 5.73
CA GLN A 119 20.97 -24.83 5.79
C GLN A 119 21.88 -23.76 5.19
N ARG A 120 21.51 -23.17 4.05
CA ARG A 120 22.28 -22.10 3.39
C ARG A 120 22.41 -20.82 4.23
N MET A 121 21.40 -20.55 5.06
CA MET A 121 21.42 -19.45 6.03
C MET A 121 22.27 -19.73 7.27
N GLY A 122 22.79 -20.95 7.42
CA GLY A 122 23.49 -21.40 8.63
C GLY A 122 22.54 -21.76 9.77
N GLY A 123 21.32 -22.17 9.47
CA GLY A 123 20.34 -22.65 10.46
C GLY A 123 20.83 -23.95 11.13
N GLU A 124 20.60 -24.06 12.43
CA GLU A 124 21.00 -25.23 13.21
C GLU A 124 19.88 -26.30 13.22
N GLY A 125 20.27 -27.55 13.02
CA GLY A 125 19.35 -28.68 12.99
C GLY A 125 18.39 -28.67 11.80
N LEU A 126 17.31 -29.44 11.91
CA LEU A 126 16.28 -29.49 10.87
C LEU A 126 15.28 -28.32 11.03
N LEU A 127 14.93 -27.69 9.93
CA LEU A 127 13.90 -26.63 9.92
C LEU A 127 12.56 -27.11 10.50
N ALA A 128 12.19 -28.37 10.25
CA ALA A 128 10.97 -28.94 10.79
C ALA A 128 10.91 -28.98 12.33
N MET A 129 12.06 -28.86 13.01
CA MET A 129 12.14 -28.76 14.47
C MET A 129 12.25 -27.32 14.98
N HIS A 130 12.34 -26.35 14.07
CA HIS A 130 12.44 -24.94 14.42
C HIS A 130 11.07 -24.38 14.84
N VAL A 131 11.08 -23.63 15.94
CA VAL A 131 9.88 -22.92 16.41
C VAL A 131 9.88 -21.50 15.85
N LEU A 132 8.92 -21.20 15.00
CA LEU A 132 8.73 -19.86 14.48
C LEU A 132 8.37 -18.90 15.61
N LEU A 133 9.18 -17.85 15.79
CA LEU A 133 8.99 -16.85 16.83
C LEU A 133 7.64 -16.12 16.65
N GLU A 134 7.04 -15.75 17.76
CA GLU A 134 5.85 -14.89 17.74
C GLU A 134 6.20 -13.51 17.16
N PRO A 135 5.35 -12.95 16.31
CA PRO A 135 5.55 -11.58 15.84
C PRO A 135 5.44 -10.63 17.03
N GLY A 136 6.44 -9.75 17.17
CA GLY A 136 6.45 -8.74 18.24
C GLY A 136 5.27 -7.78 18.18
N ASP A 137 5.18 -6.86 19.13
CA ASP A 137 4.19 -5.79 19.14
C ASP A 137 4.30 -4.94 17.84
N SER A 138 3.17 -4.49 17.35
CA SER A 138 3.03 -3.78 16.09
C SER A 138 2.18 -2.52 16.21
N SER A 139 1.94 -2.04 17.42
CA SER A 139 1.15 -0.82 17.64
C SER A 139 1.74 0.40 16.91
N GLU A 140 3.07 0.44 16.76
CA GLU A 140 3.81 1.50 16.08
C GLU A 140 3.99 1.28 14.57
N ASP A 141 3.68 0.10 14.05
CA ASP A 141 3.89 -0.25 12.64
C ASP A 141 2.90 0.46 11.69
N THR A 142 1.71 0.83 12.18
CA THR A 142 0.60 1.26 11.33
C THR A 142 0.91 2.50 10.48
N PRO A 143 1.56 3.56 10.98
CA PRO A 143 1.87 4.75 10.17
C PRO A 143 2.83 4.47 9.02
N ILE A 144 3.89 3.68 9.24
CA ILE A 144 4.87 3.36 8.20
C ILE A 144 4.27 2.47 7.12
N LEU A 145 3.45 1.48 7.52
CA LEU A 145 2.73 0.62 6.60
C LEU A 145 1.72 1.41 5.76
N ALA A 146 0.98 2.32 6.38
CA ALA A 146 -0.01 3.13 5.72
C ALA A 146 0.61 4.10 4.70
N ARG A 147 1.73 4.76 5.05
CA ARG A 147 2.43 5.67 4.15
C ARG A 147 2.95 4.96 2.90
N GLU A 148 3.54 3.79 3.06
CA GLU A 148 4.06 3.04 1.93
C GLU A 148 2.93 2.41 1.09
N ALA A 149 1.79 2.05 1.69
CA ALA A 149 0.59 1.64 0.98
C ALA A 149 0.02 2.78 0.11
N TYR A 150 0.04 4.02 0.61
CA TYR A 150 -0.34 5.20 -0.16
C TYR A 150 0.55 5.38 -1.40
N LEU A 151 1.89 5.29 -1.26
CA LEU A 151 2.81 5.39 -2.39
C LEU A 151 2.58 4.28 -3.43
N ARG A 152 2.35 3.05 -2.99
CA ARG A 152 1.99 1.94 -3.88
C ARG A 152 0.71 2.21 -4.65
N SER A 153 -0.33 2.71 -3.98
CA SER A 153 -1.61 3.06 -4.59
C SER A 153 -1.48 4.21 -5.59
N LEU A 154 -0.72 5.25 -5.24
CA LEU A 154 -0.42 6.37 -6.13
C LEU A 154 0.27 5.91 -7.42
N ILE A 155 1.31 5.08 -7.31
CA ILE A 155 2.04 4.55 -8.45
C ILE A 155 1.15 3.65 -9.32
N ALA A 156 0.33 2.80 -8.70
CA ALA A 156 -0.61 1.94 -9.42
C ALA A 156 -1.65 2.77 -10.20
N SER A 157 -2.21 3.79 -9.56
CA SER A 157 -3.13 4.74 -10.22
C SER A 157 -2.46 5.52 -11.34
N GLY A 158 -1.21 5.98 -11.11
CA GLY A 158 -0.41 6.66 -12.11
C GLY A 158 -0.16 5.79 -13.34
N ARG A 159 0.19 4.50 -13.18
CA ARG A 159 0.38 3.57 -14.31
C ARG A 159 -0.88 3.40 -15.14
N ASN A 160 -2.03 3.19 -14.49
CA ASN A 160 -3.30 3.06 -15.18
C ASN A 160 -3.66 4.33 -15.97
N LEU A 161 -3.43 5.51 -15.38
CA LEU A 161 -3.69 6.79 -16.04
C LEU A 161 -2.70 7.05 -17.17
N ARG A 162 -1.44 6.67 -17.03
CA ARG A 162 -0.45 6.75 -18.10
C ARG A 162 -0.86 5.93 -19.31
N GLU A 163 -1.28 4.68 -19.10
CA GLU A 163 -1.77 3.80 -20.16
C GLU A 163 -2.96 4.40 -20.93
N LEU A 164 -3.86 5.09 -20.20
CA LEU A 164 -4.94 5.83 -20.81
C LEU A 164 -4.46 7.07 -21.57
N ALA A 165 -3.52 7.83 -21.02
CA ALA A 165 -2.96 9.00 -21.66
C ALA A 165 -2.23 8.64 -22.96
N GLU A 166 -1.45 7.58 -22.98
CA GLU A 166 -0.73 7.09 -24.17
C GLU A 166 -1.68 6.73 -25.34
N ARG A 167 -2.93 6.36 -25.05
CA ARG A 167 -3.95 6.08 -26.09
C ARG A 167 -4.54 7.34 -26.72
N HIS A 168 -4.40 8.49 -26.07
CA HIS A 168 -5.03 9.74 -26.47
C HIS A 168 -4.05 10.87 -26.80
N THR A 169 -2.75 10.64 -26.58
CA THR A 169 -1.70 11.65 -26.82
C THR A 169 -0.81 11.20 -27.97
N GLU A 170 -0.68 12.07 -28.98
CA GLU A 170 0.31 11.90 -30.06
C GLU A 170 1.64 12.47 -29.55
N GLY A 171 2.53 11.62 -29.06
CA GLY A 171 3.86 12.01 -28.59
C GLY A 171 4.33 11.24 -27.35
N ALA A 172 5.60 11.46 -27.00
CA ALA A 172 6.17 10.81 -25.81
C ALA A 172 5.76 11.57 -24.56
N ILE A 173 5.13 10.91 -23.62
CA ILE A 173 4.83 11.44 -22.30
C ILE A 173 6.15 11.52 -21.52
N SER A 174 6.52 12.73 -21.09
CA SER A 174 7.79 12.98 -20.41
C SER A 174 7.68 13.68 -19.05
N ARG A 175 6.51 14.27 -18.76
CA ARG A 175 6.25 15.03 -17.53
C ARG A 175 4.97 14.56 -16.87
N ILE A 176 4.94 14.59 -15.54
CA ILE A 176 3.74 14.35 -14.74
C ILE A 176 3.54 15.51 -13.77
N VAL A 177 2.31 15.96 -13.64
CA VAL A 177 1.88 16.90 -12.61
C VAL A 177 0.88 16.20 -11.69
N ILE A 178 1.16 16.24 -10.40
CA ILE A 178 0.32 15.65 -9.35
C ILE A 178 -0.21 16.77 -8.48
N GLN A 179 -1.52 16.89 -8.41
CA GLN A 179 -2.20 17.87 -7.57
C GLN A 179 -2.83 17.16 -6.37
N THR A 180 -2.33 17.46 -5.18
CA THR A 180 -2.86 16.93 -3.93
C THR A 180 -4.12 17.70 -3.51
N ALA A 181 -4.88 17.16 -2.58
CA ALA A 181 -6.09 17.84 -2.10
C ALA A 181 -5.75 19.20 -1.47
N ALA A 182 -6.63 20.19 -1.66
CA ALA A 182 -6.53 21.44 -0.93
C ALA A 182 -6.61 21.19 0.58
N SER A 183 -5.90 21.97 1.41
CA SER A 183 -5.77 21.79 2.85
C SER A 183 -7.13 21.69 3.55
N TRP A 184 -8.09 22.52 3.15
CA TRP A 184 -9.44 22.48 3.71
C TRP A 184 -10.19 21.16 3.45
N LYS A 185 -9.93 20.47 2.32
CA LYS A 185 -10.50 19.14 2.04
C LYS A 185 -9.95 18.09 3.00
N SER A 186 -8.65 18.16 3.29
CA SER A 186 -7.98 17.26 4.24
C SER A 186 -8.45 17.48 5.67
N GLU A 187 -8.69 18.74 6.08
CA GLU A 187 -9.27 19.08 7.38
C GLU A 187 -10.70 18.55 7.50
N LEU A 188 -11.51 18.78 6.46
CA LEU A 188 -12.89 18.29 6.41
C LEU A 188 -12.97 16.76 6.46
N ALA A 189 -12.04 16.08 5.80
CA ALA A 189 -11.94 14.61 5.83
C ALA A 189 -11.59 14.10 7.23
N ARG A 190 -10.66 14.77 7.92
CA ARG A 190 -10.28 14.44 9.29
C ARG A 190 -11.45 14.62 10.26
N ASP A 191 -12.17 15.73 10.14
CA ASP A 191 -13.36 15.98 10.93
C ASP A 191 -14.47 14.96 10.70
N ALA A 192 -14.74 14.64 9.41
CA ALA A 192 -15.73 13.63 9.07
C ALA A 192 -15.36 12.26 9.65
N LEU A 193 -14.07 11.90 9.61
CA LEU A 193 -13.60 10.63 10.16
C LEU A 193 -13.72 10.60 11.70
N ARG A 194 -13.37 11.71 12.39
CA ARG A 194 -13.53 11.85 13.85
C ARG A 194 -15.01 11.70 14.24
N LEU A 195 -15.90 12.45 13.59
CA LEU A 195 -17.35 12.38 13.84
C LEU A 195 -17.91 10.98 13.57
N HIS A 196 -17.42 10.31 12.52
CA HIS A 196 -17.80 8.93 12.24
C HIS A 196 -17.40 7.97 13.37
N SER A 197 -16.20 8.12 13.92
CA SER A 197 -15.72 7.32 15.05
C SER A 197 -16.50 7.57 16.34
N GLU A 198 -17.03 8.77 16.52
CA GLU A 198 -17.89 9.19 17.63
C GLU A 198 -19.36 8.77 17.47
N GLY A 199 -19.71 8.13 16.34
CA GLY A 199 -21.09 7.70 16.06
C GLY A 199 -22.04 8.82 15.66
N PHE A 200 -21.52 9.92 15.11
CA PHE A 200 -22.32 11.08 14.69
C PHE A 200 -23.29 10.72 13.56
N ASP A 201 -24.55 11.14 13.68
CA ASP A 201 -25.55 10.95 12.63
C ASP A 201 -25.41 12.02 11.54
N PHE A 202 -24.76 11.66 10.46
CA PHE A 202 -24.56 12.54 9.31
C PHE A 202 -25.84 12.90 8.57
N LYS A 203 -26.90 12.06 8.70
CA LYS A 203 -28.16 12.30 8.02
C LYS A 203 -28.90 13.48 8.65
N ASP A 204 -28.97 13.51 9.96
CA ASP A 204 -29.74 14.53 10.70
C ASP A 204 -28.89 15.75 11.08
N GLY A 205 -27.60 15.56 11.41
CA GLY A 205 -26.70 16.61 11.87
C GLY A 205 -25.76 17.18 10.80
N GLY A 206 -25.55 16.50 9.68
CA GLY A 206 -24.48 16.82 8.72
C GLY A 206 -24.61 18.21 8.07
N GLN A 207 -25.80 18.65 7.72
CA GLN A 207 -26.04 19.96 7.11
C GLN A 207 -25.77 21.09 8.11
N ALA A 208 -26.24 20.95 9.34
CA ALA A 208 -26.00 21.93 10.40
C ALA A 208 -24.51 22.04 10.74
N TYR A 209 -23.80 20.90 10.77
CA TYR A 209 -22.36 20.87 10.98
C TYR A 209 -21.62 21.66 9.91
N VAL A 210 -21.87 21.39 8.61
CA VAL A 210 -21.23 22.10 7.52
C VAL A 210 -21.51 23.60 7.58
N GLN A 211 -22.74 24.00 7.92
CA GLN A 211 -23.10 25.41 8.09
C GLN A 211 -22.38 26.09 9.28
N SER A 212 -22.01 25.32 10.29
CA SER A 212 -21.25 25.83 11.46
C SER A 212 -19.77 26.04 11.17
N LEU A 213 -19.22 25.45 10.11
CA LEU A 213 -17.82 25.62 9.72
C LEU A 213 -17.58 27.06 9.24
N LYS A 214 -16.68 27.77 9.90
CA LYS A 214 -16.34 29.17 9.56
C LYS A 214 -15.37 29.31 8.35
N ILE A 215 -15.27 28.26 7.52
CA ILE A 215 -14.33 28.18 6.38
C ILE A 215 -14.85 28.95 5.14
N PHE A 216 -16.01 29.60 5.26
CA PHE A 216 -16.73 30.19 4.12
C PHE A 216 -16.23 31.60 3.76
N GLU A 217 -15.27 31.70 2.88
CA GLU A 217 -14.84 32.99 2.32
C GLU A 217 -15.69 33.42 1.13
N THR A 218 -16.22 32.47 0.32
CA THR A 218 -17.03 32.75 -0.86
C THR A 218 -18.21 31.77 -1.01
N GLU A 219 -19.26 32.19 -1.78
CA GLU A 219 -20.43 31.32 -2.05
C GLU A 219 -20.07 30.09 -2.90
N ALA A 220 -19.10 30.24 -3.82
CA ALA A 220 -18.57 29.14 -4.62
C ALA A 220 -17.91 28.07 -3.75
N LEU A 221 -17.10 28.46 -2.79
CA LEU A 221 -16.43 27.56 -1.85
C LEU A 221 -17.45 26.81 -0.97
N ARG A 222 -18.57 27.44 -0.61
CA ARG A 222 -19.68 26.74 0.11
C ARG A 222 -20.22 25.56 -0.65
N GLY A 223 -20.41 25.71 -1.97
CA GLY A 223 -20.90 24.63 -2.83
C GLY A 223 -19.93 23.47 -2.87
N GLU A 224 -18.64 23.74 -3.01
CA GLU A 224 -17.58 22.71 -3.02
C GLU A 224 -17.45 22.00 -1.68
N ILE A 225 -17.50 22.74 -0.56
CA ILE A 225 -17.45 22.18 0.78
C ILE A 225 -18.63 21.23 0.99
N PHE A 226 -19.85 21.65 0.61
CA PHE A 226 -21.02 20.80 0.72
C PHE A 226 -20.91 19.52 -0.12
N GLN A 227 -20.46 19.64 -1.37
CA GLN A 227 -20.24 18.48 -2.24
C GLN A 227 -19.17 17.55 -1.69
N THR A 228 -18.07 18.09 -1.19
CA THR A 228 -17.00 17.33 -0.55
C THR A 228 -17.52 16.61 0.70
N TRP A 229 -18.28 17.31 1.54
CA TRP A 229 -18.91 16.71 2.71
C TRP A 229 -19.82 15.55 2.35
N MET A 230 -20.67 15.72 1.33
CA MET A 230 -21.53 14.64 0.85
C MET A 230 -20.72 13.46 0.28
N ALA A 231 -19.60 13.72 -0.39
CA ALA A 231 -18.72 12.66 -0.87
C ALA A 231 -18.05 11.90 0.28
N LEU A 232 -17.79 12.58 1.40
CA LEU A 232 -17.19 11.97 2.61
C LEU A 232 -18.22 11.14 3.38
N THR A 233 -19.46 11.63 3.57
CA THR A 233 -20.37 11.17 4.62
C THR A 233 -21.64 10.49 4.10
N ALA A 234 -21.91 10.47 2.79
CA ALA A 234 -23.16 9.90 2.25
C ALA A 234 -23.41 8.46 2.73
N GLY A 235 -24.56 8.23 3.32
CA GLY A 235 -24.97 6.95 3.95
C GLY A 235 -25.97 6.11 3.16
N SER A 236 -26.15 6.33 1.82
CA SER A 236 -27.13 5.58 1.05
C SER A 236 -26.63 4.22 0.58
N LYS A 237 -27.53 3.23 0.39
CA LYS A 237 -27.18 1.91 -0.17
C LYS A 237 -26.50 1.98 -1.54
N LYS A 238 -26.71 3.06 -2.31
CA LYS A 238 -26.18 3.27 -3.67
C LYS A 238 -24.89 4.11 -3.71
N LYS A 239 -24.65 4.95 -2.69
CA LYS A 239 -23.43 5.76 -2.55
C LYS A 239 -23.02 5.76 -1.08
N ARG A 240 -21.98 5.00 -0.77
CA ARG A 240 -21.32 5.09 0.56
C ARG A 240 -20.27 6.18 0.49
N GLY A 241 -20.33 7.11 1.42
CA GLY A 241 -19.31 8.12 1.64
C GLY A 241 -17.95 7.46 2.01
N ARG A 242 -16.87 8.15 1.72
CA ARG A 242 -15.51 7.64 1.91
C ARG A 242 -15.20 7.22 3.34
N VAL A 243 -15.71 7.92 4.35
CA VAL A 243 -15.53 7.56 5.77
C VAL A 243 -15.99 6.14 6.11
N HIS A 244 -16.96 5.60 5.35
CA HIS A 244 -17.48 4.25 5.54
C HIS A 244 -16.67 3.18 4.78
N SER A 245 -15.89 3.58 3.76
CA SER A 245 -15.14 2.69 2.88
C SER A 245 -13.64 2.70 3.11
N TRP A 246 -13.09 3.72 3.75
CA TRP A 246 -11.67 3.80 4.04
C TRP A 246 -11.18 2.61 4.88
N ALA A 247 -10.14 1.96 4.40
CA ALA A 247 -9.42 0.93 5.14
C ALA A 247 -8.65 1.54 6.34
N VAL A 248 -8.12 0.68 7.19
CA VAL A 248 -7.36 1.11 8.38
C VAL A 248 -6.18 2.02 8.01
N ALA A 249 -5.45 1.69 6.92
CA ALA A 249 -4.33 2.50 6.45
C ALA A 249 -4.74 3.93 6.09
N GLU A 250 -5.81 4.08 5.29
CA GLU A 250 -6.32 5.40 4.88
C GLU A 250 -6.81 6.22 6.08
N ARG A 251 -7.54 5.58 7.00
CA ARG A 251 -7.98 6.23 8.25
C ARG A 251 -6.80 6.72 9.08
N THR A 252 -5.73 5.91 9.17
CA THR A 252 -4.51 6.28 9.90
C THR A 252 -3.86 7.51 9.28
N LEU A 253 -3.74 7.57 7.95
CA LEU A 253 -3.14 8.69 7.24
C LEU A 253 -3.97 9.98 7.40
N ILE A 254 -5.29 9.88 7.24
CA ILE A 254 -6.20 11.01 7.41
C ILE A 254 -6.16 11.54 8.85
N SER A 255 -6.28 10.65 9.85
CA SER A 255 -6.24 11.03 11.27
C SER A 255 -4.89 11.61 11.67
N GLY A 256 -3.81 11.06 11.14
CA GLY A 256 -2.44 11.53 11.37
C GLY A 256 -2.09 12.83 10.63
N GLY A 257 -2.99 13.35 9.77
CA GLY A 257 -2.74 14.58 9.02
C GLY A 257 -1.61 14.46 8.03
N LEU A 258 -1.62 13.39 7.20
CA LEU A 258 -0.59 13.20 6.17
C LEU A 258 -0.44 14.43 5.30
N ASP A 259 0.77 14.94 5.19
CA ASP A 259 1.16 15.89 4.15
C ASP A 259 1.48 15.11 2.88
N GLU A 260 0.49 14.99 1.98
CA GLU A 260 0.62 14.26 0.73
C GLU A 260 1.67 14.89 -0.18
N THR A 261 1.73 16.22 -0.24
CA THR A 261 2.70 16.95 -1.06
C THR A 261 4.11 16.64 -0.63
N ALA A 262 4.41 16.78 0.66
CA ALA A 262 5.74 16.46 1.20
C ALA A 262 6.12 14.98 0.99
N VAL A 263 5.17 14.05 1.10
CA VAL A 263 5.43 12.62 0.84
C VAL A 263 5.74 12.38 -0.64
N ILE A 264 5.02 13.01 -1.57
CA ILE A 264 5.25 12.87 -3.01
C ILE A 264 6.59 13.49 -3.38
N GLU A 265 6.91 14.69 -2.89
CA GLU A 265 8.18 15.37 -3.13
C GLU A 265 9.37 14.55 -2.65
N ALA A 266 9.33 14.06 -1.43
CA ALA A 266 10.38 13.23 -0.86
C ALA A 266 10.62 11.92 -1.63
N ASN A 267 9.66 11.47 -2.44
CA ASN A 267 9.72 10.26 -3.26
C ASN A 267 9.66 10.54 -4.76
N SER A 268 9.81 11.81 -5.19
CA SER A 268 9.58 12.24 -6.57
C SER A 268 10.43 11.49 -7.59
N ALA A 269 11.72 11.30 -7.32
CA ALA A 269 12.63 10.56 -8.19
C ALA A 269 12.20 9.10 -8.38
N PHE A 270 11.79 8.44 -7.29
CA PHE A 270 11.30 7.07 -7.35
C PHE A 270 9.97 6.97 -8.11
N ILE A 271 9.01 7.85 -7.82
CA ILE A 271 7.71 7.87 -8.50
C ILE A 271 7.90 8.16 -10.00
N ALA A 272 8.76 9.12 -10.37
CA ALA A 272 9.07 9.43 -11.76
C ALA A 272 9.66 8.22 -12.51
N ALA A 273 10.62 7.53 -11.90
CA ALA A 273 11.21 6.30 -12.45
C ALA A 273 10.17 5.18 -12.63
N GLU A 274 9.30 4.96 -11.64
CA GLU A 274 8.24 3.95 -11.69
C GLU A 274 7.14 4.26 -12.73
N LEU A 275 6.91 5.53 -13.00
CA LEU A 275 5.98 6.00 -14.01
C LEU A 275 6.66 6.29 -15.36
N GLY A 276 7.98 6.11 -15.48
CA GLY A 276 8.74 6.26 -16.72
C GLY A 276 8.70 7.69 -17.29
N VAL A 277 8.70 8.70 -16.42
CA VAL A 277 8.73 10.13 -16.81
C VAL A 277 10.05 10.76 -16.39
N SER A 278 10.47 11.82 -17.10
CA SER A 278 11.72 12.52 -16.81
C SER A 278 11.55 13.61 -15.74
N SER A 279 10.32 14.11 -15.52
CA SER A 279 10.03 15.12 -14.51
C SER A 279 8.69 14.89 -13.82
N LEU A 280 8.67 15.18 -12.51
CA LEU A 280 7.48 15.16 -11.67
C LEU A 280 7.39 16.46 -10.90
N GLU A 281 6.23 17.09 -10.96
CA GLU A 281 5.89 18.27 -10.17
C GLU A 281 4.67 17.97 -9.32
N THR A 282 4.63 18.48 -8.10
CA THR A 282 3.48 18.33 -7.21
C THR A 282 3.10 19.64 -6.57
N TYR A 283 1.80 19.88 -6.44
CA TYR A 283 1.24 21.11 -5.88
C TYR A 283 -0.03 20.78 -5.10
N PRO A 284 -0.31 21.49 -3.99
CA PRO A 284 -1.66 21.52 -3.42
C PRO A 284 -2.67 22.08 -4.43
N ALA A 285 -3.90 21.60 -4.43
CA ALA A 285 -4.95 22.12 -5.28
C ALA A 285 -5.20 23.61 -4.97
N GLY A 286 -5.15 24.42 -6.00
CA GLY A 286 -5.22 25.87 -5.92
C GLY A 286 -3.86 26.58 -5.94
N GLU A 287 -2.76 25.83 -5.90
CA GLU A 287 -1.40 26.31 -6.07
C GLU A 287 -0.80 25.71 -7.34
N GLY A 288 0.10 26.43 -8.03
CA GLY A 288 0.74 25.94 -9.24
C GLY A 288 -0.17 25.88 -10.47
N GLU A 289 0.25 25.10 -11.47
CA GLU A 289 -0.45 24.95 -12.75
C GLU A 289 -1.58 23.90 -12.63
N ASP A 290 -2.83 24.33 -12.83
CA ASP A 290 -3.96 23.38 -12.94
C ASP A 290 -4.02 22.77 -14.34
N VAL A 291 -3.35 21.64 -14.52
CA VAL A 291 -3.35 20.91 -15.79
C VAL A 291 -4.65 20.14 -15.96
N ALA A 292 -5.39 20.48 -17.00
CA ALA A 292 -6.63 19.82 -17.40
C ALA A 292 -7.71 19.75 -16.28
N GLY A 293 -7.77 20.76 -15.39
CA GLY A 293 -8.77 20.83 -14.32
C GLY A 293 -8.60 19.77 -13.24
N LYS A 294 -7.39 19.20 -13.08
CA LYS A 294 -7.14 18.10 -12.13
C LYS A 294 -7.15 18.56 -10.67
N ALA A 295 -6.89 19.86 -10.40
CA ALA A 295 -6.99 20.43 -9.06
C ALA A 295 -8.40 20.26 -8.45
N GLY A 296 -9.44 20.51 -9.24
CA GLY A 296 -10.82 20.32 -8.80
C GLY A 296 -11.17 18.88 -8.43
N LEU A 297 -10.53 17.91 -9.09
CA LEU A 297 -10.75 16.47 -8.87
C LEU A 297 -9.96 15.91 -7.69
N ALA A 298 -8.91 16.62 -7.25
CA ALA A 298 -8.07 16.16 -6.14
C ALA A 298 -8.87 16.03 -4.84
N PHE A 299 -8.69 14.88 -4.19
CA PHE A 299 -9.35 14.52 -2.95
C PHE A 299 -8.30 13.90 -1.99
N PRO A 300 -8.46 13.98 -0.66
CA PRO A 300 -7.51 13.39 0.28
C PRO A 300 -7.22 11.92 -0.04
N LEU A 301 -5.96 11.58 -0.22
CA LEU A 301 -5.40 10.29 -0.66
C LEU A 301 -5.73 9.89 -2.12
N GLU A 302 -6.42 10.74 -2.85
CA GLU A 302 -6.76 10.56 -4.27
C GLU A 302 -6.33 11.81 -5.06
N PRO A 303 -5.03 12.04 -5.28
CA PRO A 303 -4.56 13.22 -5.98
C PRO A 303 -4.97 13.23 -7.45
N GLY A 304 -5.12 14.43 -8.00
CA GLY A 304 -5.30 14.63 -9.44
C GLY A 304 -3.98 14.42 -10.17
N ILE A 305 -3.95 13.55 -11.17
CA ILE A 305 -2.73 13.22 -11.93
C ILE A 305 -2.93 13.60 -13.40
N ALA A 306 -1.99 14.36 -13.95
CA ALA A 306 -1.92 14.71 -15.37
C ALA A 306 -0.57 14.29 -15.96
N PHE A 307 -0.61 13.66 -17.14
CA PHE A 307 0.56 13.30 -17.94
C PHE A 307 0.68 14.27 -19.13
N LEU A 308 1.92 14.74 -19.41
CA LEU A 308 2.25 15.72 -20.43
C LEU A 308 3.44 15.26 -21.27
#